data_7bff579e0981f9a31bb5de48889c9f39
#
_entry.id   7bff579e0981f9a31bb5de48889c9f39
#
_cell.length_a   1.000
_cell.length_b   1.000
_cell.length_c   1.000
_cell.angle_alpha   90.00
_cell.angle_beta   90.00
_cell.angle_gamma   90.00
#
_symmetry.space_group_name_H-M   'P 1'
#
loop_
_entity.id
_entity.type
_entity.pdbx_description
1 polymer ?
#
loop_
_entity_poly.entity_id
_entity_poly.type
_entity_poly.pdbx_seq_one_letter_code
_entity_poly.pdbx_strand_id
1 'polypeptide(L)'
;MIGAGNGSRPPAKAGHGIEPADANPSILSGTEELRLRVQQLSLREQIERNHFLLMRLNAANARLVQSLEQGDVFEAIAEIIANLIGSEEVAVFDYKPAEQTFSLAWSSREEADALQPFLCGAGMFGRAVRQGMSQFQERQPETALLPHEKNLTACIVLKAGGEIVGVIAIFGLLPQKSNLEWADFELLKFLETYAAVAIKFQRLQRKQVSA
;
A
#
# COMPACT_ATOMS: atom_id res chain seq x y z
N MET A 1 88.60 34.49 19.13
CA MET A 1 89.22 34.70 17.79
C MET A 1 88.23 34.26 16.74
N ILE A 2 87.75 35.23 16.01
CA ILE A 2 87.66 35.31 14.57
C ILE A 2 86.82 34.19 13.90
N GLY A 3 85.81 34.36 13.14
CA GLY A 3 85.49 35.47 12.20
C GLY A 3 84.12 35.29 11.56
N ALA A 4 83.68 36.39 11.07
CA ALA A 4 82.44 36.59 10.39
C ALA A 4 82.36 35.88 9.02
N GLY A 5 81.19 35.48 8.63
CA GLY A 5 80.82 34.99 7.30
C GLY A 5 79.44 35.46 6.95
N ASN A 6 79.40 36.63 6.28
CA ASN A 6 78.20 37.27 5.74
C ASN A 6 77.80 36.51 4.48
N GLY A 7 76.60 35.96 4.44
CA GLY A 7 76.05 35.27 3.27
C GLY A 7 74.62 35.75 2.98
N SER A 8 74.54 36.70 2.11
CA SER A 8 73.32 37.29 1.59
C SER A 8 72.45 36.23 0.88
N ARG A 9 71.24 36.08 1.31
CA ARG A 9 70.24 35.24 0.68
C ARG A 9 69.40 36.08 -0.27
N PRO A 10 69.19 35.68 -1.53
CA PRO A 10 68.30 36.45 -2.45
C PRO A 10 66.83 36.25 -2.08
N PRO A 11 65.95 37.18 -2.47
CA PRO A 11 64.53 37.16 -2.11
C PRO A 11 63.79 36.05 -2.84
N ALA A 12 62.95 35.34 -2.11
CA ALA A 12 62.04 34.33 -2.61
C ALA A 12 61.02 34.96 -3.56
N LYS A 13 60.87 34.34 -4.73
CA LYS A 13 59.85 34.68 -5.71
C LYS A 13 58.46 34.45 -5.11
N ALA A 14 57.62 35.46 -5.22
CA ALA A 14 56.23 35.44 -4.90
C ALA A 14 55.51 34.25 -5.60
N GLY A 15 54.86 33.42 -4.80
CA GLY A 15 54.00 32.38 -5.31
C GLY A 15 52.81 33.00 -6.03
N HIS A 16 52.58 32.57 -7.28
CA HIS A 16 51.35 32.85 -8.00
C HIS A 16 50.20 32.24 -7.20
N GLY A 17 49.42 33.09 -6.57
CA GLY A 17 48.09 32.71 -6.10
C GLY A 17 47.28 32.29 -7.33
N ILE A 18 46.83 31.03 -7.31
CA ILE A 18 45.83 30.54 -8.22
C ILE A 18 44.53 31.22 -7.74
N GLU A 19 44.13 32.31 -8.44
CA GLU A 19 42.79 32.83 -8.29
C GLU A 19 41.81 31.74 -8.63
N PRO A 20 40.76 31.50 -7.79
CA PRO A 20 39.71 30.57 -8.16
C PRO A 20 39.07 31.07 -9.45
N ALA A 21 39.11 30.21 -10.49
CA ALA A 21 38.51 30.47 -11.77
C ALA A 21 37.11 31.04 -11.57
N ASP A 22 36.87 32.22 -12.09
CA ASP A 22 35.57 32.90 -12.13
C ASP A 22 34.52 31.91 -12.63
N ALA A 23 33.70 31.42 -11.72
CA ALA A 23 32.53 30.59 -12.04
C ALA A 23 31.61 31.51 -12.85
N ASN A 24 31.51 31.25 -14.15
CA ASN A 24 30.70 32.03 -15.07
C ASN A 24 29.26 32.16 -14.56
N PRO A 25 28.77 33.35 -14.19
CA PRO A 25 27.45 33.52 -13.56
C PRO A 25 26.29 33.01 -14.44
N SER A 26 26.47 32.91 -15.75
CA SER A 26 25.51 32.35 -16.69
C SER A 26 25.37 30.82 -16.55
N ILE A 27 26.42 30.08 -16.14
CA ILE A 27 26.37 28.65 -15.93
C ILE A 27 25.64 28.33 -14.60
N LEU A 28 25.89 29.14 -13.57
CA LEU A 28 25.20 29.01 -12.28
C LEU A 28 23.68 29.27 -12.41
N SER A 29 23.33 30.31 -13.19
CA SER A 29 21.92 30.63 -13.49
C SER A 29 21.22 29.52 -14.26
N GLY A 30 21.86 28.88 -15.24
CA GLY A 30 21.31 27.77 -16.01
C GLY A 30 21.09 26.50 -15.17
N THR A 31 22.02 26.18 -14.25
CA THR A 31 21.88 25.01 -13.35
C THR A 31 20.78 25.21 -12.32
N GLU A 32 20.59 26.42 -11.84
CA GLU A 32 19.54 26.75 -10.88
C GLU A 32 18.15 26.69 -11.53
N GLU A 33 18.03 27.22 -12.75
CA GLU A 33 16.82 27.13 -13.56
C GLU A 33 16.42 25.68 -13.85
N LEU A 34 17.39 24.81 -14.20
CA LEU A 34 17.14 23.38 -14.40
C LEU A 34 16.68 22.69 -13.11
N ARG A 35 17.27 23.00 -11.96
CA ARG A 35 16.85 22.48 -10.66
C ARG A 35 15.41 22.86 -10.35
N LEU A 36 15.04 24.12 -10.56
CA LEU A 36 13.67 24.59 -10.34
C LEU A 36 12.68 23.89 -11.27
N ARG A 37 13.02 23.69 -12.53
CA ARG A 37 12.18 22.94 -13.48
C ARG A 37 11.98 21.48 -13.07
N VAL A 38 13.05 20.78 -12.67
CA VAL A 38 12.96 19.40 -12.16
C VAL A 38 12.09 19.34 -10.91
N GLN A 39 12.25 20.28 -9.99
CA GLN A 39 11.41 20.36 -8.79
C GLN A 39 9.95 20.64 -9.13
N GLN A 40 9.66 21.53 -10.06
CA GLN A 40 8.29 21.79 -10.52
C GLN A 40 7.64 20.55 -11.16
N LEU A 41 8.39 19.80 -11.99
CA LEU A 41 7.90 18.57 -12.60
C LEU A 41 7.58 17.53 -11.54
N SER A 42 8.48 17.32 -10.57
CA SER A 42 8.26 16.34 -9.49
C SER A 42 7.04 16.69 -8.61
N LEU A 43 6.82 17.98 -8.33
CA LEU A 43 5.65 18.46 -7.60
C LEU A 43 4.35 18.22 -8.39
N ARG A 44 4.36 18.48 -9.69
CA ARG A 44 3.20 18.20 -10.56
C ARG A 44 2.86 16.72 -10.56
N GLU A 45 3.84 15.84 -10.74
CA GLU A 45 3.63 14.38 -10.68
C GLU A 45 3.11 13.93 -9.31
N GLN A 46 3.56 14.53 -8.21
CA GLN A 46 3.02 14.23 -6.88
C GLN A 46 1.57 14.68 -6.75
N ILE A 47 1.22 15.87 -7.24
CA ILE A 47 -0.14 16.39 -7.23
C ILE A 47 -1.05 15.47 -8.05
N GLU A 48 -0.65 15.06 -9.25
CA GLU A 48 -1.42 14.17 -10.12
C GLU A 48 -1.63 12.79 -9.46
N ARG A 49 -0.58 12.21 -8.87
CA ARG A 49 -0.69 10.94 -8.11
C ARG A 49 -1.66 11.05 -6.93
N ASN A 50 -1.55 12.13 -6.14
CA ASN A 50 -2.44 12.35 -5.01
C ASN A 50 -3.88 12.60 -5.47
N HIS A 51 -4.08 13.35 -6.54
CA HIS A 51 -5.40 13.57 -7.11
C HIS A 51 -6.04 12.26 -7.57
N PHE A 52 -5.27 11.43 -8.28
CA PHE A 52 -5.73 10.11 -8.71
C PHE A 52 -6.12 9.21 -7.53
N LEU A 53 -5.30 9.18 -6.47
CA LEU A 53 -5.62 8.42 -5.26
C LEU A 53 -6.91 8.92 -4.60
N LEU A 54 -7.06 10.24 -4.45
CA LEU A 54 -8.27 10.83 -3.88
C LEU A 54 -9.53 10.48 -4.67
N MET A 55 -9.46 10.49 -5.99
CA MET A 55 -10.59 10.06 -6.84
C MET A 55 -10.95 8.60 -6.60
N ARG A 56 -9.97 7.70 -6.50
CA ARG A 56 -10.21 6.28 -6.21
C ARG A 56 -10.82 6.07 -4.83
N LEU A 57 -10.29 6.73 -3.81
CA LEU A 57 -10.83 6.67 -2.44
C LEU A 57 -12.27 7.21 -2.36
N ASN A 58 -12.56 8.31 -3.05
CA ASN A 58 -13.91 8.86 -3.12
C ASN A 58 -14.88 7.90 -3.82
N ALA A 59 -14.48 7.28 -4.93
CA ALA A 59 -15.29 6.29 -5.63
C ALA A 59 -15.57 5.07 -4.74
N ALA A 60 -14.54 4.54 -4.05
CA ALA A 60 -14.70 3.44 -3.12
C ALA A 60 -15.62 3.80 -1.94
N ASN A 61 -15.44 4.99 -1.37
CA ASN A 61 -16.30 5.47 -0.28
C ASN A 61 -17.77 5.61 -0.72
N ALA A 62 -18.02 6.24 -1.87
CA ALA A 62 -19.37 6.39 -2.42
C ALA A 62 -20.05 5.03 -2.62
N ARG A 63 -19.34 4.05 -3.19
CA ARG A 63 -19.86 2.70 -3.39
C ARG A 63 -20.15 1.97 -2.06
N LEU A 64 -19.26 2.09 -1.06
CA LEU A 64 -19.51 1.51 0.27
C LEU A 64 -20.71 2.16 0.98
N VAL A 65 -20.84 3.49 0.90
CA VAL A 65 -22.00 4.18 1.49
C VAL A 65 -23.30 3.74 0.82
N GLN A 66 -23.32 3.68 -0.51
CA GLN A 66 -24.49 3.19 -1.25
C GLN A 66 -24.86 1.75 -0.86
N SER A 67 -23.87 0.90 -0.63
CA SER A 67 -24.09 -0.50 -0.25
C SER A 67 -24.77 -0.67 1.11
N LEU A 68 -24.63 0.30 2.01
CA LEU A 68 -25.32 0.27 3.30
C LEU A 68 -26.84 0.43 3.17
N GLU A 69 -27.27 1.19 2.15
CA GLU A 69 -28.70 1.36 1.85
C GLU A 69 -29.27 0.15 1.08
N GLN A 70 -28.47 -0.42 0.17
CA GLN A 70 -28.87 -1.53 -0.68
C GLN A 70 -28.73 -2.90 -0.01
N GLY A 71 -27.90 -3.00 1.03
CA GLY A 71 -27.64 -4.26 1.73
C GLY A 71 -26.69 -5.21 0.99
N ASP A 72 -25.89 -4.71 0.04
CA ASP A 72 -25.00 -5.45 -0.86
C ASP A 72 -23.50 -5.16 -0.60
N VAL A 73 -23.13 -5.02 0.68
CA VAL A 73 -21.76 -4.63 1.09
C VAL A 73 -20.67 -5.54 0.52
N PHE A 74 -20.91 -6.85 0.41
CA PHE A 74 -19.91 -7.78 -0.12
C PHE A 74 -19.69 -7.60 -1.62
N GLU A 75 -20.76 -7.41 -2.36
CA GLU A 75 -20.73 -7.09 -3.79
C GLU A 75 -20.01 -5.76 -4.03
N ALA A 76 -20.28 -4.75 -3.21
CA ALA A 76 -19.60 -3.46 -3.29
C ALA A 76 -18.09 -3.58 -3.05
N ILE A 77 -17.66 -4.38 -2.08
CA ILE A 77 -16.24 -4.65 -1.84
C ILE A 77 -15.60 -5.31 -3.06
N ALA A 78 -16.26 -6.31 -3.64
CA ALA A 78 -15.77 -7.00 -4.84
C ALA A 78 -15.67 -6.05 -6.04
N GLU A 79 -16.67 -5.23 -6.28
CA GLU A 79 -16.65 -4.22 -7.34
C GLU A 79 -15.52 -3.18 -7.16
N ILE A 80 -15.30 -2.72 -5.93
CA ILE A 80 -14.20 -1.81 -5.62
C ILE A 80 -12.85 -2.48 -5.96
N ILE A 81 -12.67 -3.74 -5.57
CA ILE A 81 -11.44 -4.47 -5.82
C ILE A 81 -11.28 -4.75 -7.32
N ALA A 82 -12.32 -5.20 -8.01
CA ALA A 82 -12.27 -5.46 -9.44
C ALA A 82 -11.94 -4.19 -10.25
N ASN A 83 -12.66 -3.10 -10.00
CA ASN A 83 -12.56 -1.88 -10.81
C ASN A 83 -11.35 -1.01 -10.44
N LEU A 84 -10.95 -0.97 -9.17
CA LEU A 84 -9.91 -0.07 -8.70
C LEU A 84 -8.58 -0.78 -8.42
N ILE A 85 -8.57 -2.06 -8.08
CA ILE A 85 -7.33 -2.82 -7.82
C ILE A 85 -6.99 -3.74 -8.98
N GLY A 86 -7.98 -4.24 -9.70
CA GLY A 86 -7.78 -5.14 -10.83
C GLY A 86 -7.63 -6.60 -10.40
N SER A 87 -8.58 -7.09 -9.60
CA SER A 87 -8.78 -8.51 -9.30
C SER A 87 -10.26 -8.84 -9.31
N GLU A 88 -10.64 -9.89 -10.01
CA GLU A 88 -12.03 -10.38 -10.09
C GLU A 88 -12.30 -11.52 -9.10
N GLU A 89 -11.25 -12.14 -8.55
CA GLU A 89 -11.35 -13.24 -7.62
C GLU A 89 -11.18 -12.76 -6.19
N VAL A 90 -12.29 -12.55 -5.50
CA VAL A 90 -12.34 -12.03 -4.13
C VAL A 90 -13.17 -12.96 -3.25
N ALA A 91 -12.74 -13.17 -2.01
CA ALA A 91 -13.54 -13.80 -0.99
C ALA A 91 -13.48 -12.99 0.32
N VAL A 92 -14.58 -12.97 1.05
CA VAL A 92 -14.66 -12.37 2.38
C VAL A 92 -14.94 -13.47 3.39
N PHE A 93 -14.10 -13.54 4.41
CA PHE A 93 -14.22 -14.51 5.48
C PHE A 93 -14.54 -13.83 6.79
N ASP A 94 -15.47 -14.40 7.53
CA ASP A 94 -15.72 -14.08 8.92
C ASP A 94 -14.67 -14.74 9.80
N TYR A 95 -14.12 -13.99 10.75
CA TYR A 95 -13.24 -14.53 11.76
C TYR A 95 -13.98 -14.71 13.08
N LYS A 96 -13.91 -15.92 13.64
CA LYS A 96 -14.47 -16.27 14.93
C LYS A 96 -13.33 -16.48 15.94
N PRO A 97 -13.01 -15.47 16.78
CA PRO A 97 -11.85 -15.53 17.67
C PRO A 97 -11.91 -16.65 18.70
N ALA A 98 -13.10 -16.97 19.22
CA ALA A 98 -13.27 -18.04 20.22
C ALA A 98 -12.95 -19.43 19.65
N GLU A 99 -13.25 -19.67 18.39
CA GLU A 99 -13.03 -20.93 17.69
C GLU A 99 -11.70 -20.92 16.91
N GLN A 100 -11.08 -19.76 16.75
CA GLN A 100 -9.94 -19.52 15.86
C GLN A 100 -10.20 -20.04 14.44
N THR A 101 -11.39 -19.82 13.92
CA THR A 101 -11.82 -20.29 12.60
C THR A 101 -12.17 -19.15 11.67
N PHE A 102 -11.93 -19.39 10.38
CA PHE A 102 -12.50 -18.60 9.31
C PHE A 102 -13.69 -19.35 8.70
N SER A 103 -14.77 -18.65 8.44
CA SER A 103 -15.91 -19.15 7.66
C SER A 103 -16.16 -18.23 6.49
N LEU A 104 -16.43 -18.78 5.31
CA LEU A 104 -16.74 -18.01 4.13
C LEU A 104 -18.04 -17.23 4.34
N ALA A 105 -17.96 -15.90 4.19
CA ALA A 105 -19.13 -15.02 4.23
C ALA A 105 -19.64 -14.71 2.82
N TRP A 106 -18.73 -14.57 1.87
CA TRP A 106 -19.04 -14.27 0.48
C TRP A 106 -17.84 -14.56 -0.44
N SER A 107 -18.08 -14.93 -1.70
CA SER A 107 -17.05 -15.13 -2.71
C SER A 107 -17.57 -14.82 -4.11
N SER A 108 -16.72 -14.19 -4.95
CA SER A 108 -16.93 -14.10 -6.40
C SER A 108 -16.40 -15.31 -7.17
N ARG A 109 -15.66 -16.21 -6.52
CA ARG A 109 -15.06 -17.39 -7.17
C ARG A 109 -16.10 -18.47 -7.41
N GLU A 110 -16.04 -19.09 -8.58
CA GLU A 110 -16.91 -20.24 -8.94
C GLU A 110 -16.67 -21.47 -8.03
N GLU A 111 -15.42 -21.66 -7.58
CA GLU A 111 -15.02 -22.76 -6.69
C GLU A 111 -15.18 -22.38 -5.18
N ALA A 112 -16.24 -21.67 -4.83
CA ALA A 112 -16.48 -21.26 -3.43
C ALA A 112 -16.57 -22.44 -2.47
N ASP A 113 -17.04 -23.60 -2.92
CA ASP A 113 -17.12 -24.84 -2.12
C ASP A 113 -15.75 -25.34 -1.64
N ALA A 114 -14.67 -25.02 -2.36
CA ALA A 114 -13.31 -25.32 -1.93
C ALA A 114 -12.83 -24.45 -0.75
N LEU A 115 -13.57 -23.38 -0.44
CA LEU A 115 -13.28 -22.44 0.65
C LEU A 115 -14.08 -22.78 1.91
N GLN A 116 -14.17 -24.07 2.27
CA GLN A 116 -14.79 -24.56 3.51
C GLN A 116 -14.18 -23.87 4.74
N PRO A 117 -14.91 -23.81 5.87
CA PRO A 117 -14.35 -23.27 7.10
C PRO A 117 -13.03 -23.94 7.47
N PHE A 118 -12.03 -23.14 7.80
CA PHE A 118 -10.69 -23.62 8.15
C PHE A 118 -10.16 -22.93 9.40
N LEU A 119 -9.25 -23.63 10.09
CA LEU A 119 -8.60 -23.12 11.29
C LEU A 119 -7.61 -21.98 10.95
N CYS A 120 -7.60 -20.96 11.79
CA CYS A 120 -6.61 -19.91 11.76
C CYS A 120 -5.25 -20.46 12.23
N GLY A 121 -4.58 -21.21 11.37
CA GLY A 121 -3.33 -21.88 11.70
C GLY A 121 -2.10 -21.19 11.12
N ALA A 122 -1.40 -21.91 10.26
CA ALA A 122 -0.26 -21.44 9.48
C ALA A 122 -0.72 -20.60 8.27
N GLY A 123 0.21 -20.26 7.39
CA GLY A 123 -0.08 -19.56 6.14
C GLY A 123 -0.30 -18.05 6.30
N MET A 124 -0.80 -17.43 5.23
CA MET A 124 -1.01 -16.00 5.14
C MET A 124 -2.16 -15.54 6.05
N PHE A 125 -3.27 -16.24 6.07
CA PHE A 125 -4.40 -15.94 6.95
C PHE A 125 -4.01 -15.98 8.43
N GLY A 126 -3.32 -17.03 8.85
CA GLY A 126 -2.88 -17.17 10.23
C GLY A 126 -1.91 -16.08 10.66
N ARG A 127 -0.98 -15.68 9.78
CA ARG A 127 -0.08 -14.54 10.06
C ARG A 127 -0.84 -13.23 10.15
N ALA A 128 -1.74 -12.97 9.21
CA ALA A 128 -2.54 -11.76 9.15
C ALA A 128 -3.29 -11.53 10.47
N VAL A 129 -3.96 -12.54 11.00
CA VAL A 129 -4.71 -12.44 12.26
C VAL A 129 -3.80 -12.31 13.47
N ARG A 130 -2.75 -13.16 13.58
CA ARG A 130 -1.83 -13.08 14.73
C ARG A 130 -1.12 -11.75 14.84
N GLN A 131 -0.73 -11.16 13.72
CA GLN A 131 -0.06 -9.85 13.67
C GLN A 131 -1.06 -8.69 13.68
N GLY A 132 -2.32 -8.97 13.37
CA GLY A 132 -3.31 -7.94 13.14
C GLY A 132 -2.95 -7.03 11.96
N MET A 133 -2.28 -7.53 10.94
CA MET A 133 -1.77 -6.76 9.81
C MET A 133 -2.05 -7.50 8.50
N SER A 134 -2.46 -6.76 7.49
CA SER A 134 -2.65 -7.30 6.15
C SER A 134 -1.35 -7.87 5.60
N GLN A 135 -1.45 -8.96 4.86
CA GLN A 135 -0.34 -9.71 4.29
C GLN A 135 -0.42 -9.70 2.76
N PHE A 136 0.75 -9.65 2.12
CA PHE A 136 0.88 -9.58 0.67
C PHE A 136 1.91 -10.61 0.20
N GLN A 137 1.58 -11.38 -0.84
CA GLN A 137 2.45 -12.43 -1.39
C GLN A 137 3.78 -11.88 -1.90
N GLU A 138 3.76 -10.76 -2.58
CA GLU A 138 4.97 -10.11 -3.13
C GLU A 138 6.04 -9.79 -2.09
N ARG A 139 5.61 -9.61 -0.83
CA ARG A 139 6.51 -9.29 0.29
C ARG A 139 7.05 -10.51 1.03
N GLN A 140 6.57 -11.72 0.67
CA GLN A 140 6.95 -12.96 1.35
C GLN A 140 7.00 -14.15 0.37
N PRO A 141 7.89 -14.14 -0.63
CA PRO A 141 7.92 -15.15 -1.69
C PRO A 141 8.25 -16.57 -1.20
N GLU A 142 8.91 -16.71 -0.05
CA GLU A 142 9.35 -18.01 0.49
C GLU A 142 8.30 -18.71 1.35
N THR A 143 7.14 -18.11 1.57
CA THR A 143 6.13 -18.72 2.43
C THR A 143 5.32 -19.73 1.65
N ALA A 144 5.37 -20.99 2.04
CA ALA A 144 4.50 -22.04 1.50
C ALA A 144 3.03 -21.65 1.71
N LEU A 145 2.28 -21.51 0.62
CA LEU A 145 0.85 -21.28 0.65
C LEU A 145 0.14 -22.61 0.99
N LEU A 146 -0.89 -22.52 1.79
CA LEU A 146 -1.78 -23.65 2.07
C LEU A 146 -2.71 -23.89 0.88
N PRO A 147 -3.34 -25.07 0.75
CA PRO A 147 -4.21 -25.37 -0.39
C PRO A 147 -5.31 -24.34 -0.62
N HIS A 148 -5.92 -23.81 0.44
CA HIS A 148 -6.93 -22.75 0.38
C HIS A 148 -6.34 -21.34 0.11
N GLU A 149 -5.02 -21.19 0.16
CA GLU A 149 -4.30 -19.96 -0.17
C GLU A 149 -3.70 -19.97 -1.59
N LYS A 150 -4.00 -21.01 -2.38
CA LYS A 150 -3.51 -21.08 -3.76
C LYS A 150 -3.94 -19.83 -4.54
N ASN A 151 -2.98 -19.18 -5.21
CA ASN A 151 -3.14 -17.92 -5.92
C ASN A 151 -3.51 -16.70 -5.04
N LEU A 152 -3.40 -16.81 -3.72
CA LEU A 152 -3.68 -15.70 -2.81
C LEU A 152 -2.61 -14.61 -2.99
N THR A 153 -3.01 -13.45 -3.50
CA THR A 153 -2.17 -12.27 -3.70
C THR A 153 -2.10 -11.41 -2.44
N ALA A 154 -3.25 -11.25 -1.77
CA ALA A 154 -3.32 -10.44 -0.56
C ALA A 154 -4.40 -10.96 0.41
N CYS A 155 -4.12 -10.83 1.70
CA CYS A 155 -5.05 -11.07 2.80
C CYS A 155 -5.19 -9.79 3.60
N ILE A 156 -6.33 -9.10 3.48
CA ILE A 156 -6.59 -7.80 4.08
C ILE A 156 -7.38 -8.00 5.37
N VAL A 157 -6.81 -7.57 6.49
CA VAL A 157 -7.43 -7.72 7.81
C VAL A 157 -8.50 -6.64 8.02
N LEU A 158 -9.72 -7.04 8.29
CA LEU A 158 -10.84 -6.16 8.57
C LEU A 158 -10.95 -5.89 10.06
N LYS A 159 -10.81 -4.62 10.46
CA LYS A 159 -10.87 -4.19 11.88
C LYS A 159 -11.97 -3.18 12.14
N ALA A 160 -12.77 -3.44 13.14
CA ALA A 160 -13.79 -2.51 13.61
C ALA A 160 -13.75 -2.42 15.15
N GLY A 161 -13.45 -1.22 15.68
CA GLY A 161 -13.33 -0.99 17.13
C GLY A 161 -12.14 -1.71 17.77
N GLY A 162 -11.03 -1.91 17.00
CA GLY A 162 -9.84 -2.62 17.48
C GLY A 162 -9.91 -4.15 17.39
N GLU A 163 -11.06 -4.72 17.06
CA GLU A 163 -11.27 -6.16 16.90
C GLU A 163 -11.18 -6.57 15.43
N ILE A 164 -10.61 -7.75 15.17
CA ILE A 164 -10.63 -8.38 13.84
C ILE A 164 -12.00 -9.02 13.65
N VAL A 165 -12.74 -8.56 12.65
CA VAL A 165 -14.07 -9.04 12.29
C VAL A 165 -14.03 -10.04 11.13
N GLY A 166 -12.96 -10.06 10.38
CA GLY A 166 -12.79 -10.92 9.22
C GLY A 166 -11.58 -10.56 8.38
N VAL A 167 -11.50 -11.13 7.21
CA VAL A 167 -10.47 -10.82 6.20
C VAL A 167 -11.09 -10.77 4.80
N ILE A 168 -10.51 -9.93 3.94
CA ILE A 168 -10.73 -9.99 2.49
C ILE A 168 -9.53 -10.74 1.90
N ALA A 169 -9.80 -11.78 1.14
CA ALA A 169 -8.81 -12.52 0.37
C ALA A 169 -8.91 -12.11 -1.10
N ILE A 170 -7.80 -11.70 -1.69
CA ILE A 170 -7.67 -11.33 -3.10
C ILE A 170 -6.82 -12.39 -3.77
N PHE A 171 -7.39 -13.10 -4.76
CA PHE A 171 -6.74 -14.20 -5.46
C PHE A 171 -6.41 -13.75 -6.90
N GLY A 172 -5.11 -13.65 -7.19
CA GLY A 172 -4.66 -13.20 -8.50
C GLY A 172 -4.95 -11.73 -8.80
N LEU A 173 -4.31 -11.24 -9.83
CA LEU A 173 -4.56 -9.94 -10.43
C LEU A 173 -4.92 -10.16 -11.89
N LEU A 174 -5.59 -9.20 -12.50
CA LEU A 174 -5.87 -9.23 -13.93
C LEU A 174 -4.57 -9.36 -14.74
N PRO A 175 -4.57 -10.04 -15.89
CA PRO A 175 -3.35 -10.33 -16.66
C PRO A 175 -2.52 -9.11 -17.05
N GLN A 176 -3.16 -7.95 -17.20
CA GLN A 176 -2.51 -6.68 -17.53
C GLN A 176 -1.83 -6.01 -16.32
N LYS A 177 -2.03 -6.55 -15.11
CA LYS A 177 -1.50 -5.99 -13.86
C LYS A 177 -0.55 -6.99 -13.19
N SER A 178 0.74 -6.71 -13.26
CA SER A 178 1.76 -7.62 -12.73
C SER A 178 1.91 -7.55 -11.21
N ASN A 179 1.71 -6.38 -10.61
CA ASN A 179 1.95 -6.14 -9.18
C ASN A 179 0.97 -5.12 -8.62
N LEU A 180 0.84 -5.09 -7.29
CA LEU A 180 0.14 -4.03 -6.58
C LEU A 180 1.00 -2.77 -6.56
N GLU A 181 0.40 -1.63 -6.87
CA GLU A 181 1.05 -0.33 -6.86
C GLU A 181 0.80 0.41 -5.53
N TRP A 182 1.53 1.49 -5.29
CA TRP A 182 1.37 2.33 -4.09
C TRP A 182 -0.09 2.74 -3.85
N ALA A 183 -0.80 3.17 -4.88
CA ALA A 183 -2.19 3.58 -4.77
C ALA A 183 -3.14 2.43 -4.42
N ASP A 184 -2.79 1.19 -4.76
CA ASP A 184 -3.56 0.01 -4.37
C ASP A 184 -3.41 -0.28 -2.87
N PHE A 185 -2.20 -0.17 -2.33
CA PHE A 185 -1.96 -0.34 -0.90
C PHE A 185 -2.73 0.69 -0.07
N GLU A 186 -2.81 1.95 -0.53
CA GLU A 186 -3.60 2.97 0.16
C GLU A 186 -5.11 2.68 0.10
N LEU A 187 -5.61 2.17 -1.02
CA LEU A 187 -6.99 1.75 -1.15
C LEU A 187 -7.30 0.51 -0.28
N LEU A 188 -6.40 -0.47 -0.25
CA LEU A 188 -6.55 -1.65 0.61
C LEU A 188 -6.54 -1.28 2.09
N LYS A 189 -5.70 -0.34 2.50
CA LYS A 189 -5.69 0.21 3.85
C LYS A 189 -6.99 0.95 4.21
N PHE A 190 -7.57 1.67 3.25
CA PHE A 190 -8.91 2.24 3.40
C PHE A 190 -9.95 1.13 3.66
N LEU A 191 -9.93 0.04 2.87
CA LEU A 191 -10.85 -1.08 3.04
C LEU A 191 -10.69 -1.80 4.38
N GLU A 192 -9.49 -1.89 4.96
CA GLU A 192 -9.25 -2.49 6.29
C GLU A 192 -10.22 -1.98 7.35
N THR A 193 -10.53 -0.68 7.31
CA THR A 193 -11.38 -0.02 8.30
C THR A 193 -12.81 0.15 7.80
N TYR A 194 -12.98 0.71 6.62
CA TYR A 194 -14.32 1.12 6.17
C TYR A 194 -15.16 -0.05 5.71
N ALA A 195 -14.58 -1.06 5.07
CA ALA A 195 -15.30 -2.30 4.75
C ALA A 195 -15.68 -3.07 6.04
N ALA A 196 -14.78 -3.10 7.04
CA ALA A 196 -15.09 -3.73 8.32
C ALA A 196 -16.29 -3.08 9.03
N VAL A 197 -16.35 -1.73 9.03
CA VAL A 197 -17.47 -0.98 9.59
C VAL A 197 -18.75 -1.24 8.81
N ALA A 198 -18.69 -1.23 7.48
CA ALA A 198 -19.85 -1.50 6.63
C ALA A 198 -20.42 -2.90 6.85
N ILE A 199 -19.57 -3.93 6.91
CA ILE A 199 -19.98 -5.31 7.19
C ILE A 199 -20.61 -5.42 8.59
N LYS A 200 -20.00 -4.80 9.60
CA LYS A 200 -20.55 -4.81 10.98
C LYS A 200 -21.91 -4.14 11.03
N PHE A 201 -22.07 -3.01 10.35
CA PHE A 201 -23.35 -2.29 10.26
C PHE A 201 -24.43 -3.13 9.58
N GLN A 202 -24.15 -3.72 8.42
CA GLN A 202 -25.08 -4.61 7.71
C GLN A 202 -25.54 -5.78 8.58
N ARG A 203 -24.63 -6.39 9.35
CA ARG A 203 -24.98 -7.47 10.28
C ARG A 203 -25.89 -7.02 11.41
N LEU A 204 -25.69 -5.82 11.93
CA LEU A 204 -26.58 -5.26 12.96
C LEU A 204 -27.97 -4.99 12.42
N GLN A 205 -28.08 -4.42 11.21
CA GLN A 205 -29.36 -4.20 10.56
C GLN A 205 -30.13 -5.52 10.36
N ARG A 206 -29.46 -6.57 9.85
CA ARG A 206 -30.09 -7.89 9.64
C ARG A 206 -30.62 -8.50 10.95
N LYS A 207 -29.91 -8.33 12.06
CA LYS A 207 -30.35 -8.82 13.37
C LYS A 207 -31.60 -8.08 13.88
N GLN A 208 -31.70 -6.78 13.62
CA GLN A 208 -32.87 -5.97 14.02
C GLN A 208 -34.14 -6.31 13.24
N VAL A 209 -33.99 -6.69 11.98
CA VAL A 209 -35.14 -7.09 11.13
C VAL A 209 -35.64 -8.50 11.46
N SER A 210 -34.79 -9.34 12.07
CA SER A 210 -35.10 -10.75 12.41
C SER A 210 -35.57 -10.93 13.86
N ALA A 211 -35.62 -9.87 14.65
CA ALA A 211 -36.08 -9.85 16.06
C ALA A 211 -37.47 -9.24 16.16
#